data_9dcd35f576478e8765b559e7dc7cb022
#
_entry.id   9dcd35f576478e8765b559e7dc7cb022
#
_cell.length_a   1.000
_cell.length_b   1.000
_cell.length_c   1.000
_cell.angle_alpha   90.00
_cell.angle_beta   90.00
_cell.angle_gamma   90.00
#
_symmetry.space_group_name_H-M   'P 1'
#
loop_
_entity.id
_entity.type
_entity.pdbx_description
1 polymer ?
#
loop_
_entity_poly.entity_id
_entity_poly.type
_entity_poly.pdbx_seq_one_letter_code
_entity_poly.pdbx_strand_id
1 'polypeptide(L)'
;MRRIATTIAVVTAVTTVAMAGAAPALAAHKTATAHTYYLSLGDSLAQGVQPNSSGASVETNEGYANQLYTALHSSNPTLKLVKLGCPGETTTSMINGGICTYSDGSQLKQAAAFLSSHKGRVQLVTIDIGANDILPCVALPTLSQIEACLGQVFPVLEANLGTIMATLTAASGSNLPTTIGMNYYDPSLANWLLGTAAGKALAKASVGLAQGFASVLAGIYTHFGAKVADVLTAFQTAAPFTQKVTLGGFGKIPLAVAMICTYTWECTAPPVGPNIHANTLGYGIIANAFLTTYLG
;
A
#
# COMPACT_ATOMS: atom_id res chain seq x y z
N MET A 1 9.83 108.19 50.30
CA MET A 1 9.60 106.81 50.84
C MET A 1 8.99 106.02 49.74
N ARG A 2 9.77 105.29 48.98
CA ARG A 2 9.28 104.35 47.98
C ARG A 2 9.88 102.98 48.33
N ARG A 3 8.92 101.99 48.54
CA ARG A 3 9.29 100.60 48.78
C ARG A 3 9.48 99.89 47.40
N ILE A 4 10.60 99.26 47.25
CA ILE A 4 10.90 98.45 46.09
C ILE A 4 10.52 97.05 46.44
N ALA A 5 9.62 96.45 45.70
CA ALA A 5 9.18 95.03 45.86
C ALA A 5 10.06 94.23 44.86
N THR A 6 10.80 93.27 45.34
CA THR A 6 11.62 92.34 44.57
C THR A 6 10.81 91.08 44.34
N THR A 7 10.47 90.81 43.07
CA THR A 7 9.75 89.58 42.61
C THR A 7 10.79 88.50 42.33
N ILE A 8 10.73 87.37 43.05
CA ILE A 8 11.53 86.19 42.74
C ILE A 8 10.73 85.28 41.78
N ALA A 9 11.26 85.06 40.60
CA ALA A 9 10.71 84.10 39.64
C ALA A 9 11.29 82.68 39.91
N VAL A 10 10.41 81.77 40.26
CA VAL A 10 10.76 80.35 40.40
C VAL A 10 10.55 79.65 39.05
N VAL A 11 11.67 79.19 38.42
CA VAL A 11 11.64 78.39 37.22
C VAL A 11 11.52 76.92 37.62
N THR A 12 10.39 76.30 37.41
CA THR A 12 10.17 74.85 37.54
C THR A 12 10.54 74.15 36.24
N ALA A 13 11.66 73.41 36.26
CA ALA A 13 12.07 72.53 35.17
C ALA A 13 11.22 71.24 35.20
N VAL A 14 10.39 71.04 34.18
CA VAL A 14 9.63 69.79 34.00
C VAL A 14 10.49 68.84 33.16
N THR A 15 11.05 67.80 33.78
CA THR A 15 11.75 66.70 33.09
C THR A 15 10.74 65.67 32.64
N THR A 16 10.47 65.62 31.34
CA THR A 16 9.71 64.56 30.68
C THR A 16 10.57 63.31 30.53
N VAL A 17 10.28 62.26 31.32
CA VAL A 17 10.85 60.91 31.15
C VAL A 17 10.08 60.23 30.02
N ALA A 18 10.71 60.08 28.89
CA ALA A 18 10.19 59.25 27.78
C ALA A 18 10.35 57.75 28.16
N MET A 19 9.27 57.11 28.58
CA MET A 19 9.23 55.66 28.67
C MET A 19 9.18 55.08 27.28
N ALA A 20 10.31 54.56 26.77
CA ALA A 20 10.33 53.69 25.61
C ALA A 20 9.66 52.35 25.97
N GLY A 21 8.39 52.23 25.62
CA GLY A 21 7.67 50.95 25.71
C GLY A 21 8.26 49.95 24.72
N ALA A 22 9.03 48.99 25.20
CA ALA A 22 9.41 47.82 24.40
C ALA A 22 8.11 47.01 24.09
N ALA A 23 7.66 47.06 22.85
CA ALA A 23 6.61 46.16 22.35
C ALA A 23 7.10 44.72 22.50
N PRO A 24 6.30 43.81 23.10
CA PRO A 24 6.67 42.40 23.11
C PRO A 24 6.73 41.91 21.68
N ALA A 25 7.92 41.43 21.24
CA ALA A 25 8.06 40.71 20.00
C ALA A 25 7.17 39.47 20.09
N LEU A 26 6.04 39.46 19.40
CA LEU A 26 5.24 38.26 19.14
C LEU A 26 6.16 37.29 18.38
N ALA A 27 6.76 36.36 19.13
CA ALA A 27 7.40 35.22 18.52
C ALA A 27 6.34 34.49 17.69
N ALA A 28 6.45 34.60 16.36
CA ALA A 28 5.64 33.82 15.45
C ALA A 28 5.94 32.35 15.75
N HIS A 29 5.08 31.71 16.53
CA HIS A 29 5.08 30.26 16.64
C HIS A 29 4.83 29.76 15.23
N LYS A 30 5.87 29.28 14.54
CA LYS A 30 5.73 28.39 13.41
C LYS A 30 4.95 27.19 13.92
N THR A 31 3.64 27.15 13.71
CA THR A 31 2.83 25.96 13.89
C THR A 31 3.48 24.91 12.99
N ALA A 32 4.16 23.94 13.61
CA ALA A 32 4.72 22.80 12.90
C ALA A 32 3.56 22.18 12.13
N THR A 33 3.66 22.14 10.80
CA THR A 33 2.63 21.56 9.93
C THR A 33 2.47 20.10 10.35
N ALA A 34 1.30 19.73 10.85
CA ALA A 34 1.05 18.39 11.37
C ALA A 34 1.25 17.38 10.23
N HIS A 35 2.01 16.30 10.51
CA HIS A 35 2.21 15.22 9.54
C HIS A 35 0.89 14.56 9.17
N THR A 36 0.76 14.21 7.89
CA THR A 36 -0.26 13.33 7.38
C THR A 36 0.35 11.95 7.07
N TYR A 37 -0.47 10.92 6.89
CA TYR A 37 0.03 9.55 6.82
C TYR A 37 -0.55 8.80 5.62
N TYR A 38 0.28 7.98 5.02
CA TYR A 38 -0.07 6.88 4.16
C TYR A 38 0.22 5.57 4.92
N LEU A 39 -0.82 4.77 5.18
CA LEU A 39 -0.74 3.48 5.86
C LEU A 39 -0.81 2.36 4.81
N SER A 40 0.23 1.54 4.72
CA SER A 40 0.30 0.38 3.82
C SER A 40 0.17 -0.90 4.64
N LEU A 41 -0.86 -1.69 4.31
CA LEU A 41 -1.22 -2.95 4.94
C LEU A 41 -1.12 -4.08 3.92
N GLY A 42 -0.96 -5.30 4.38
CA GLY A 42 -1.01 -6.47 3.53
C GLY A 42 0.10 -7.49 3.79
N ASP A 43 0.52 -8.13 2.72
CA ASP A 43 1.48 -9.22 2.75
C ASP A 43 2.90 -8.80 2.31
N SER A 44 3.62 -9.69 1.66
CA SER A 44 4.98 -9.45 1.15
C SER A 44 5.05 -8.36 0.09
N LEU A 45 3.96 -8.13 -0.67
CA LEU A 45 3.94 -7.08 -1.70
C LEU A 45 3.92 -5.69 -1.05
N ALA A 46 3.20 -5.50 0.07
CA ALA A 46 3.24 -4.26 0.85
C ALA A 46 4.65 -3.96 1.39
N GLN A 47 5.43 -5.00 1.69
CA GLN A 47 6.81 -4.87 2.15
C GLN A 47 7.83 -4.73 1.01
N GLY A 48 7.42 -4.94 -0.24
CA GLY A 48 8.31 -4.87 -1.38
C GLY A 48 9.32 -6.00 -1.42
N VAL A 49 8.88 -7.21 -1.05
CA VAL A 49 9.76 -8.39 -1.02
C VAL A 49 10.25 -8.74 -2.41
N GLN A 50 11.55 -8.96 -2.52
CA GLN A 50 12.22 -9.44 -3.73
C GLN A 50 13.28 -10.47 -3.36
N PRO A 51 13.67 -11.38 -4.26
CA PRO A 51 14.81 -12.25 -4.04
C PRO A 51 16.12 -11.44 -4.10
N ASN A 52 17.04 -11.75 -3.20
CA ASN A 52 18.42 -11.28 -3.28
C ASN A 52 19.25 -12.16 -4.26
N SER A 53 20.53 -11.88 -4.39
CA SER A 53 21.43 -12.62 -5.29
C SER A 53 21.58 -14.11 -4.95
N SER A 54 21.25 -14.53 -3.73
CA SER A 54 21.23 -15.94 -3.32
C SER A 54 19.85 -16.61 -3.46
N GLY A 55 18.84 -15.86 -3.90
CA GLY A 55 17.45 -16.33 -4.02
C GLY A 55 16.62 -16.22 -2.75
N ALA A 56 17.18 -15.72 -1.66
CA ALA A 56 16.41 -15.49 -0.44
C ALA A 56 15.51 -14.28 -0.60
N SER A 57 14.22 -14.43 -0.26
CA SER A 57 13.24 -13.33 -0.26
C SER A 57 13.56 -12.36 0.87
N VAL A 58 13.73 -11.07 0.54
CA VAL A 58 14.04 -10.00 1.49
C VAL A 58 13.15 -8.79 1.26
N GLU A 59 12.82 -8.08 2.33
CA GLU A 59 12.11 -6.80 2.23
C GLU A 59 13.00 -5.73 1.60
N THR A 60 12.41 -4.89 0.75
CA THR A 60 13.13 -3.80 0.07
C THR A 60 12.40 -2.48 0.18
N ASN A 61 13.09 -1.39 -0.15
CA ASN A 61 12.49 -0.07 -0.32
C ASN A 61 12.02 0.20 -1.76
N GLU A 62 12.00 -0.82 -2.62
CA GLU A 62 11.61 -0.73 -4.02
C GLU A 62 10.18 -1.22 -4.28
N GLY A 63 9.46 -1.60 -3.20
CA GLY A 63 8.08 -2.06 -3.25
C GLY A 63 7.10 -0.96 -3.68
N TYR A 64 5.87 -1.36 -4.04
CA TYR A 64 4.85 -0.44 -4.52
C TYR A 64 4.52 0.66 -3.49
N ALA A 65 4.51 0.33 -2.20
CA ALA A 65 4.22 1.30 -1.15
C ALA A 65 5.26 2.43 -1.09
N ASN A 66 6.53 2.10 -1.27
CA ASN A 66 7.61 3.08 -1.31
C ASN A 66 7.55 3.95 -2.58
N GLN A 67 7.27 3.35 -3.75
CA GLN A 67 7.18 4.07 -5.02
C GLN A 67 5.95 4.99 -5.04
N LEU A 68 4.79 4.52 -4.57
CA LEU A 68 3.57 5.33 -4.41
C LEU A 68 3.80 6.48 -3.41
N TYR A 69 4.44 6.20 -2.27
CA TYR A 69 4.82 7.23 -1.31
C TYR A 69 5.70 8.31 -1.95
N THR A 70 6.71 7.92 -2.71
CA THR A 70 7.60 8.87 -3.40
C THR A 70 6.82 9.79 -4.34
N ALA A 71 5.89 9.24 -5.12
CA ALA A 71 5.02 10.00 -6.02
C ALA A 71 4.13 10.99 -5.25
N LEU A 72 3.48 10.56 -4.17
CA LEU A 72 2.58 11.39 -3.37
C LEU A 72 3.32 12.44 -2.52
N HIS A 73 4.49 12.08 -1.98
CA HIS A 73 5.30 12.97 -1.13
C HIS A 73 5.81 14.20 -1.89
N SER A 74 6.02 14.09 -3.20
CA SER A 74 6.45 15.21 -4.04
C SER A 74 5.46 16.38 -4.02
N SER A 75 4.16 16.09 -3.89
CA SER A 75 3.09 17.10 -3.79
C SER A 75 2.63 17.35 -2.35
N ASN A 76 2.95 16.47 -1.41
CA ASN A 76 2.63 16.60 0.01
C ASN A 76 3.87 16.29 0.89
N PRO A 77 4.76 17.27 1.13
CA PRO A 77 5.99 17.07 1.91
C PRO A 77 5.76 16.71 3.39
N THR A 78 4.52 16.82 3.90
CA THR A 78 4.18 16.42 5.27
C THR A 78 3.76 14.96 5.38
N LEU A 79 3.56 14.27 4.25
CA LEU A 79 3.17 12.86 4.21
C LEU A 79 4.26 11.98 4.82
N LYS A 80 3.85 10.99 5.60
CA LYS A 80 4.70 9.94 6.17
C LYS A 80 4.16 8.59 5.74
N LEU A 81 5.04 7.70 5.28
CA LEU A 81 4.70 6.31 5.02
C LEU A 81 4.82 5.49 6.30
N VAL A 82 3.79 4.70 6.59
CA VAL A 82 3.78 3.67 7.64
C VAL A 82 3.47 2.34 6.98
N LYS A 83 4.42 1.41 7.01
CA LYS A 83 4.28 0.05 6.46
C LYS A 83 4.03 -0.90 7.61
N LEU A 84 2.92 -1.61 7.58
CA LEU A 84 2.57 -2.67 8.53
C LEU A 84 2.43 -4.04 7.86
N GLY A 85 2.66 -4.15 6.56
CA GLY A 85 2.61 -5.44 5.85
C GLY A 85 3.52 -6.50 6.49
N CYS A 86 3.24 -7.76 6.20
CA CYS A 86 3.97 -8.90 6.75
C CYS A 86 4.13 -9.99 5.68
N PRO A 87 5.35 -10.37 5.30
CA PRO A 87 5.55 -11.44 4.34
C PRO A 87 4.88 -12.75 4.79
N GLY A 88 4.06 -13.34 3.89
CA GLY A 88 3.30 -14.55 4.19
C GLY A 88 1.97 -14.33 4.91
N GLU A 89 1.56 -13.09 5.17
CA GLU A 89 0.30 -12.77 5.84
C GLU A 89 -0.91 -13.32 5.06
N THR A 90 -1.79 -13.99 5.78
CA THR A 90 -3.12 -14.41 5.31
C THR A 90 -4.20 -13.52 5.92
N THR A 91 -5.43 -13.58 5.42
CA THR A 91 -6.54 -12.88 6.06
C THR A 91 -6.74 -13.34 7.52
N THR A 92 -6.52 -14.61 7.81
CA THR A 92 -6.62 -15.18 9.16
C THR A 92 -5.53 -14.64 10.09
N SER A 93 -4.27 -14.65 9.66
CA SER A 93 -3.17 -14.16 10.50
C SER A 93 -3.17 -12.64 10.64
N MET A 94 -3.64 -11.88 9.64
CA MET A 94 -3.84 -10.44 9.74
C MET A 94 -4.79 -10.07 10.89
N ILE A 95 -5.82 -10.88 11.13
CA ILE A 95 -6.77 -10.69 12.25
C ILE A 95 -6.16 -11.15 13.58
N ASN A 96 -5.58 -12.35 13.61
CA ASN A 96 -5.21 -13.05 14.83
C ASN A 96 -3.74 -12.87 15.23
N GLY A 97 -2.86 -12.47 14.31
CA GLY A 97 -1.42 -12.46 14.48
C GLY A 97 -0.79 -13.84 14.23
N GLY A 98 0.47 -13.97 14.59
CA GLY A 98 1.20 -15.25 14.58
C GLY A 98 2.27 -15.40 13.50
N ILE A 99 2.35 -14.48 12.53
CA ILE A 99 3.44 -14.47 11.52
C ILE A 99 4.48 -13.40 11.89
N CYS A 100 4.10 -12.12 11.82
CA CYS A 100 4.97 -11.04 12.26
C CYS A 100 4.60 -10.59 13.69
N THR A 101 5.54 -9.90 14.34
CA THR A 101 5.32 -9.37 15.69
C THR A 101 4.79 -7.94 15.63
N TYR A 102 3.65 -7.70 16.25
CA TYR A 102 3.02 -6.39 16.39
C TYR A 102 2.80 -6.08 17.87
N SER A 103 3.01 -4.84 18.30
CA SER A 103 2.80 -4.43 19.69
C SER A 103 1.34 -4.62 20.13
N ASP A 104 0.40 -4.51 19.22
CA ASP A 104 -1.03 -4.71 19.47
C ASP A 104 -1.50 -6.15 19.19
N GLY A 105 -0.57 -7.07 18.89
CA GLY A 105 -0.77 -8.51 18.75
C GLY A 105 -1.11 -8.99 17.34
N SER A 106 -1.60 -8.13 16.43
CA SER A 106 -1.80 -8.46 15.02
C SER A 106 -1.72 -7.24 14.11
N GLN A 107 -1.52 -7.44 12.81
CA GLN A 107 -1.48 -6.36 11.84
C GLN A 107 -2.77 -5.53 11.90
N LEU A 108 -3.93 -6.17 11.93
CA LEU A 108 -5.22 -5.49 11.98
C LEU A 108 -5.40 -4.65 13.24
N LYS A 109 -5.03 -5.18 14.41
CA LYS A 109 -5.14 -4.44 15.67
C LYS A 109 -4.18 -3.24 15.70
N GLN A 110 -2.96 -3.42 15.21
CA GLN A 110 -1.97 -2.34 15.08
C GLN A 110 -2.47 -1.25 14.11
N ALA A 111 -3.06 -1.63 12.98
CA ALA A 111 -3.64 -0.70 12.02
C ALA A 111 -4.83 0.07 12.62
N ALA A 112 -5.72 -0.61 13.35
CA ALA A 112 -6.86 0.01 14.01
C ALA A 112 -6.43 0.99 15.11
N ALA A 113 -5.43 0.65 15.92
CA ALA A 113 -4.84 1.54 16.92
C ALA A 113 -4.21 2.78 16.26
N PHE A 114 -3.49 2.59 15.15
CA PHE A 114 -2.90 3.68 14.39
C PHE A 114 -3.97 4.63 13.84
N LEU A 115 -5.01 4.10 13.17
CA LEU A 115 -6.11 4.89 12.61
C LEU A 115 -6.83 5.68 13.73
N SER A 116 -7.11 5.04 14.86
CA SER A 116 -7.79 5.67 15.99
C SER A 116 -6.99 6.80 16.63
N SER A 117 -5.65 6.67 16.69
CA SER A 117 -4.76 7.70 17.26
C SER A 117 -4.41 8.82 16.28
N HIS A 118 -4.66 8.63 14.98
CA HIS A 118 -4.34 9.59 13.92
C HIS A 118 -5.56 10.04 13.12
N LYS A 119 -6.74 10.11 13.75
CA LYS A 119 -8.00 10.50 13.11
C LYS A 119 -7.85 11.80 12.33
N GLY A 120 -8.31 11.79 11.06
CA GLY A 120 -8.23 12.93 10.15
C GLY A 120 -6.83 13.25 9.62
N ARG A 121 -5.82 12.49 10.01
CA ARG A 121 -4.45 12.66 9.52
C ARG A 121 -3.99 11.52 8.59
N VAL A 122 -4.66 10.37 8.58
CA VAL A 122 -4.42 9.32 7.59
C VAL A 122 -5.16 9.68 6.32
N GLN A 123 -4.46 9.91 5.23
CA GLN A 123 -5.03 10.29 3.94
C GLN A 123 -5.31 9.10 3.04
N LEU A 124 -4.44 8.09 3.11
CA LEU A 124 -4.48 6.90 2.28
C LEU A 124 -4.22 5.66 3.11
N VAL A 125 -5.03 4.63 2.88
CA VAL A 125 -4.77 3.24 3.29
C VAL A 125 -4.72 2.39 2.02
N THR A 126 -3.64 1.65 1.81
CA THR A 126 -3.58 0.59 0.79
C THR A 126 -3.58 -0.76 1.45
N ILE A 127 -4.22 -1.75 0.82
CA ILE A 127 -4.26 -3.12 1.33
C ILE A 127 -4.13 -4.13 0.19
N ASP A 128 -3.20 -5.06 0.34
CA ASP A 128 -2.99 -6.25 -0.48
C ASP A 128 -3.01 -7.48 0.43
N ILE A 129 -4.10 -8.20 0.45
CA ILE A 129 -4.28 -9.37 1.33
C ILE A 129 -5.17 -10.43 0.65
N GLY A 130 -4.92 -11.70 0.95
CA GLY A 130 -5.69 -12.83 0.47
C GLY A 130 -4.94 -13.75 -0.50
N ALA A 131 -3.83 -13.30 -1.11
CA ALA A 131 -3.05 -14.16 -1.98
C ALA A 131 -2.50 -15.38 -1.24
N ASN A 132 -1.96 -15.20 -0.03
CA ASN A 132 -1.42 -16.28 0.77
C ASN A 132 -2.48 -17.27 1.28
N ASP A 133 -3.75 -16.88 1.33
CA ASP A 133 -4.87 -17.79 1.62
C ASP A 133 -5.06 -18.80 0.49
N ILE A 134 -4.90 -18.41 -0.78
CA ILE A 134 -5.14 -19.22 -1.95
C ILE A 134 -3.90 -19.92 -2.53
N LEU A 135 -2.69 -19.42 -2.26
CA LEU A 135 -1.44 -19.99 -2.80
C LEU A 135 -1.29 -21.50 -2.53
N PRO A 136 -1.62 -22.06 -1.35
CA PRO A 136 -1.58 -23.50 -1.14
C PRO A 136 -2.51 -24.29 -2.07
N CYS A 137 -3.66 -23.71 -2.45
CA CYS A 137 -4.59 -24.32 -3.39
C CYS A 137 -4.06 -24.33 -4.82
N VAL A 138 -3.54 -23.18 -5.30
CA VAL A 138 -3.06 -23.06 -6.69
C VAL A 138 -1.76 -23.83 -6.95
N ALA A 139 -1.08 -24.28 -5.90
CA ALA A 139 0.07 -25.18 -5.98
C ALA A 139 -0.31 -26.65 -6.18
N LEU A 140 -1.60 -27.01 -6.11
CA LEU A 140 -2.06 -28.38 -6.29
C LEU A 140 -1.91 -28.84 -7.75
N PRO A 141 -1.69 -30.16 -7.98
CA PRO A 141 -1.27 -30.66 -9.30
C PRO A 141 -2.37 -30.68 -10.36
N THR A 142 -3.66 -30.63 -9.96
CA THR A 142 -4.77 -30.72 -10.93
C THR A 142 -5.80 -29.62 -10.71
N LEU A 143 -6.42 -29.17 -11.78
CA LEU A 143 -7.47 -28.14 -11.75
C LEU A 143 -8.62 -28.50 -10.79
N SER A 144 -9.08 -29.76 -10.81
CA SER A 144 -10.14 -30.22 -9.91
C SER A 144 -9.77 -30.11 -8.42
N GLN A 145 -8.50 -30.40 -8.08
CA GLN A 145 -8.03 -30.22 -6.70
C GLN A 145 -7.92 -28.74 -6.33
N ILE A 146 -7.46 -27.91 -7.26
CA ILE A 146 -7.39 -26.45 -7.09
C ILE A 146 -8.80 -25.90 -6.81
N GLU A 147 -9.75 -26.20 -7.68
CA GLU A 147 -11.15 -25.74 -7.54
C GLU A 147 -11.81 -26.22 -6.22
N ALA A 148 -11.62 -27.49 -5.86
CA ALA A 148 -12.14 -28.03 -4.61
C ALA A 148 -11.54 -27.34 -3.37
N CYS A 149 -10.23 -27.04 -3.40
CA CYS A 149 -9.56 -26.33 -2.33
C CYS A 149 -10.04 -24.87 -2.24
N LEU A 150 -10.11 -24.15 -3.38
CA LEU A 150 -10.60 -22.78 -3.43
C LEU A 150 -12.05 -22.66 -2.93
N GLY A 151 -12.90 -23.65 -3.23
CA GLY A 151 -14.28 -23.70 -2.72
C GLY A 151 -14.37 -23.75 -1.19
N GLN A 152 -13.33 -24.23 -0.52
CA GLN A 152 -13.25 -24.23 0.96
C GLN A 152 -12.60 -22.94 1.51
N VAL A 153 -11.64 -22.39 0.79
CA VAL A 153 -10.87 -21.22 1.24
C VAL A 153 -11.66 -19.93 1.06
N PHE A 154 -12.35 -19.75 -0.06
CA PHE A 154 -13.04 -18.49 -0.36
C PHE A 154 -14.06 -18.05 0.70
N PRO A 155 -14.93 -18.90 1.25
CA PRO A 155 -15.87 -18.45 2.29
C PRO A 155 -15.17 -17.89 3.53
N VAL A 156 -14.01 -18.46 3.91
CA VAL A 156 -13.21 -18.01 5.05
C VAL A 156 -12.54 -16.67 4.72
N LEU A 157 -11.94 -16.57 3.54
CA LEU A 157 -11.31 -15.35 3.06
C LEU A 157 -12.30 -14.19 2.98
N GLU A 158 -13.50 -14.43 2.43
CA GLU A 158 -14.56 -13.43 2.33
C GLU A 158 -15.01 -12.91 3.70
N ALA A 159 -15.25 -13.81 4.64
CA ALA A 159 -15.63 -13.46 6.01
C ALA A 159 -14.53 -12.68 6.72
N ASN A 160 -13.28 -13.11 6.57
CA ASN A 160 -12.13 -12.46 7.18
C ASN A 160 -11.89 -11.08 6.58
N LEU A 161 -11.92 -10.95 5.24
CA LEU A 161 -11.72 -9.66 4.58
C LEU A 161 -12.84 -8.67 4.94
N GLY A 162 -14.08 -9.16 5.05
CA GLY A 162 -15.19 -8.37 5.58
C GLY A 162 -14.92 -7.86 7.00
N THR A 163 -14.40 -8.72 7.89
CA THR A 163 -14.00 -8.35 9.25
C THR A 163 -12.88 -7.32 9.26
N ILE A 164 -11.86 -7.49 8.41
CA ILE A 164 -10.74 -6.56 8.26
C ILE A 164 -11.27 -5.18 7.86
N MET A 165 -12.05 -5.11 6.79
CA MET A 165 -12.57 -3.84 6.26
C MET A 165 -13.50 -3.15 7.25
N ALA A 166 -14.40 -3.88 7.93
CA ALA A 166 -15.27 -3.34 8.97
C ALA A 166 -14.46 -2.74 10.13
N THR A 167 -13.40 -3.44 10.57
CA THR A 167 -12.55 -2.98 11.66
C THR A 167 -11.79 -1.69 11.30
N LEU A 168 -11.21 -1.62 10.09
CA LEU A 168 -10.49 -0.43 9.61
C LEU A 168 -11.45 0.77 9.49
N THR A 169 -12.65 0.55 8.95
CA THR A 169 -13.70 1.58 8.85
C THR A 169 -14.11 2.10 10.23
N ALA A 170 -14.40 1.20 11.17
CA ALA A 170 -14.79 1.57 12.54
C ALA A 170 -13.69 2.35 13.27
N ALA A 171 -12.42 1.94 13.12
CA ALA A 171 -11.27 2.60 13.73
C ALA A 171 -11.05 4.03 13.18
N SER A 172 -11.38 4.28 11.92
CA SER A 172 -11.29 5.60 11.28
C SER A 172 -12.39 6.57 11.78
N GLY A 173 -13.53 6.06 12.23
CA GLY A 173 -14.68 6.85 12.66
C GLY A 173 -15.25 7.70 11.53
N SER A 174 -15.55 8.98 11.79
CA SER A 174 -16.12 9.91 10.78
C SER A 174 -15.07 10.45 9.78
N ASN A 175 -13.78 10.25 10.05
CA ASN A 175 -12.69 10.77 9.21
C ASN A 175 -12.07 9.64 8.39
N LEU A 176 -12.86 9.10 7.46
CA LEU A 176 -12.44 7.99 6.61
C LEU A 176 -11.29 8.40 5.68
N PRO A 177 -10.14 7.72 5.71
CA PRO A 177 -9.11 7.88 4.70
C PRO A 177 -9.60 7.31 3.36
N THR A 178 -9.01 7.77 2.25
CA THR A 178 -9.15 7.02 1.00
C THR A 178 -8.56 5.63 1.22
N THR A 179 -9.38 4.60 1.14
CA THR A 179 -8.95 3.21 1.25
C THR A 179 -8.99 2.55 -0.11
N ILE A 180 -7.89 1.89 -0.50
CA ILE A 180 -7.75 1.22 -1.79
C ILE A 180 -7.23 -0.19 -1.54
N GLY A 181 -8.05 -1.19 -1.88
CA GLY A 181 -7.60 -2.57 -1.97
C GLY A 181 -7.07 -2.88 -3.37
N MET A 182 -6.22 -3.86 -3.53
CA MET A 182 -5.83 -4.32 -4.87
C MET A 182 -6.32 -5.75 -5.14
N ASN A 183 -6.50 -6.07 -6.42
CA ASN A 183 -6.49 -7.44 -6.91
C ASN A 183 -5.06 -7.82 -7.34
N TYR A 184 -4.86 -9.06 -7.80
CA TYR A 184 -3.53 -9.60 -8.02
C TYR A 184 -3.28 -9.96 -9.48
N TYR A 185 -2.01 -9.91 -9.89
CA TYR A 185 -1.52 -10.58 -11.10
C TYR A 185 -1.47 -12.10 -10.89
N ASP A 186 -1.32 -12.87 -11.97
CA ASP A 186 -1.31 -14.33 -11.95
C ASP A 186 0.07 -14.91 -12.31
N PRO A 187 0.89 -15.30 -11.31
CA PRO A 187 2.19 -15.92 -11.58
C PRO A 187 2.07 -17.30 -12.23
N SER A 188 0.93 -17.99 -12.11
CA SER A 188 0.70 -19.31 -12.75
C SER A 188 0.74 -19.27 -14.27
N LEU A 189 0.64 -18.10 -14.89
CA LEU A 189 0.84 -17.91 -16.33
C LEU A 189 2.22 -18.40 -16.81
N ALA A 190 3.24 -18.38 -15.93
CA ALA A 190 4.58 -18.90 -16.23
C ALA A 190 4.60 -20.41 -16.54
N ASN A 191 3.57 -21.18 -16.12
CA ASN A 191 3.43 -22.59 -16.51
C ASN A 191 3.38 -22.80 -18.02
N TRP A 192 3.04 -21.77 -18.80
CA TRP A 192 3.12 -21.81 -20.25
C TRP A 192 4.52 -22.15 -20.76
N LEU A 193 5.55 -21.70 -20.06
CA LEU A 193 6.95 -21.85 -20.43
C LEU A 193 7.48 -23.29 -20.24
N LEU A 194 6.74 -24.16 -19.53
CA LEU A 194 7.04 -25.59 -19.47
C LEU A 194 6.94 -26.26 -20.84
N GLY A 195 6.31 -25.61 -21.84
CA GLY A 195 6.17 -26.11 -23.22
C GLY A 195 5.19 -27.28 -23.36
N THR A 196 4.81 -27.94 -22.27
CA THR A 196 3.91 -29.10 -22.26
C THR A 196 2.45 -28.70 -22.48
N ALA A 197 1.63 -29.64 -22.96
CA ALA A 197 0.19 -29.42 -23.09
C ALA A 197 -0.47 -29.12 -21.73
N ALA A 198 -0.05 -29.82 -20.68
CA ALA A 198 -0.55 -29.62 -19.30
C ALA A 198 -0.21 -28.23 -18.76
N GLY A 199 1.06 -27.78 -18.89
CA GLY A 199 1.46 -26.44 -18.46
C GLY A 199 0.70 -25.34 -19.18
N LYS A 200 0.49 -25.48 -20.51
CA LYS A 200 -0.32 -24.54 -21.30
C LYS A 200 -1.79 -24.54 -20.89
N ALA A 201 -2.35 -25.70 -20.55
CA ALA A 201 -3.72 -25.82 -20.07
C ALA A 201 -3.88 -25.15 -18.70
N LEU A 202 -2.93 -25.37 -17.78
CA LEU A 202 -2.93 -24.76 -16.45
C LEU A 202 -2.82 -23.23 -16.56
N ALA A 203 -1.89 -22.69 -17.33
CA ALA A 203 -1.75 -21.25 -17.56
C ALA A 203 -3.02 -20.60 -18.14
N LYS A 204 -3.76 -21.32 -19.00
CA LYS A 204 -5.05 -20.82 -19.50
C LYS A 204 -6.15 -20.85 -18.46
N ALA A 205 -6.22 -21.92 -17.67
CA ALA A 205 -7.22 -22.08 -16.63
C ALA A 205 -7.01 -21.08 -15.50
N SER A 206 -5.76 -20.77 -15.13
CA SER A 206 -5.45 -19.84 -14.05
C SER A 206 -5.99 -18.43 -14.29
N VAL A 207 -6.12 -17.98 -15.54
CA VAL A 207 -6.72 -16.66 -15.85
C VAL A 207 -8.15 -16.55 -15.32
N GLY A 208 -8.98 -17.59 -15.52
CA GLY A 208 -10.36 -17.60 -14.99
C GLY A 208 -10.39 -17.59 -13.46
N LEU A 209 -9.47 -18.32 -12.82
CA LEU A 209 -9.35 -18.33 -11.37
C LEU A 209 -8.91 -16.98 -10.83
N ALA A 210 -7.92 -16.33 -11.47
CA ALA A 210 -7.46 -15.00 -11.09
C ALA A 210 -8.56 -13.94 -11.25
N GLN A 211 -9.35 -14.00 -12.31
CA GLN A 211 -10.51 -13.12 -12.54
C GLN A 211 -11.59 -13.34 -11.47
N GLY A 212 -11.88 -14.61 -11.13
CA GLY A 212 -12.82 -14.95 -10.04
C GLY A 212 -12.35 -14.38 -8.71
N PHE A 213 -11.09 -14.58 -8.36
CA PHE A 213 -10.49 -14.02 -7.15
C PHE A 213 -10.54 -12.48 -7.13
N ALA A 214 -10.17 -11.83 -8.24
CA ALA A 214 -10.26 -10.38 -8.38
C ALA A 214 -11.69 -9.87 -8.15
N SER A 215 -12.71 -10.58 -8.65
CA SER A 215 -14.11 -10.22 -8.46
C SER A 215 -14.55 -10.32 -7.00
N VAL A 216 -14.12 -11.36 -6.29
CA VAL A 216 -14.38 -11.52 -4.85
C VAL A 216 -13.79 -10.36 -4.06
N LEU A 217 -12.50 -10.07 -4.27
CA LEU A 217 -11.83 -8.97 -3.58
C LEU A 217 -12.51 -7.62 -3.88
N ALA A 218 -12.78 -7.33 -5.15
CA ALA A 218 -13.45 -6.09 -5.56
C ALA A 218 -14.84 -5.95 -4.95
N GLY A 219 -15.62 -7.02 -4.89
CA GLY A 219 -16.95 -7.02 -4.27
C GLY A 219 -16.90 -6.62 -2.80
N ILE A 220 -15.95 -7.17 -2.04
CA ILE A 220 -15.81 -6.84 -0.62
C ILE A 220 -15.28 -5.42 -0.43
N TYR A 221 -14.22 -5.03 -1.11
CA TYR A 221 -13.67 -3.66 -1.00
C TYR A 221 -14.72 -2.60 -1.28
N THR A 222 -15.46 -2.74 -2.39
CA THR A 222 -16.49 -1.78 -2.79
C THR A 222 -17.68 -1.76 -1.84
N HIS A 223 -18.05 -2.91 -1.24
CA HIS A 223 -19.09 -2.98 -0.20
C HIS A 223 -18.77 -2.06 1.00
N PHE A 224 -17.50 -1.93 1.35
CA PHE A 224 -17.04 -1.04 2.43
C PHE A 224 -16.64 0.37 1.93
N GLY A 225 -16.97 0.74 0.70
CA GLY A 225 -16.65 2.05 0.12
C GLY A 225 -15.18 2.25 -0.24
N ALA A 226 -14.37 1.19 -0.23
CA ALA A 226 -13.00 1.25 -0.71
C ALA A 226 -12.96 1.16 -2.24
N LYS A 227 -11.94 1.82 -2.83
CA LYS A 227 -11.63 1.70 -4.26
C LYS A 227 -10.79 0.43 -4.53
N VAL A 228 -10.66 0.06 -5.81
CA VAL A 228 -9.87 -1.11 -6.24
C VAL A 228 -8.77 -0.68 -7.20
N ALA A 229 -7.53 -0.96 -6.86
CA ALA A 229 -6.39 -0.90 -7.79
C ALA A 229 -6.36 -2.18 -8.61
N ASP A 230 -6.65 -2.05 -9.90
CA ASP A 230 -6.77 -3.20 -10.83
C ASP A 230 -5.40 -3.64 -11.36
N VAL A 231 -4.67 -4.38 -10.53
CA VAL A 231 -3.36 -4.93 -10.85
C VAL A 231 -3.45 -6.07 -11.87
N LEU A 232 -4.54 -6.84 -11.85
CA LEU A 232 -4.78 -7.90 -12.84
C LEU A 232 -4.76 -7.34 -14.26
N THR A 233 -5.48 -6.24 -14.50
CA THR A 233 -5.49 -5.56 -15.82
C THR A 233 -4.15 -4.87 -16.10
N ALA A 234 -3.53 -4.24 -15.10
CA ALA A 234 -2.24 -3.56 -15.26
C ALA A 234 -1.12 -4.53 -15.70
N PHE A 235 -1.17 -5.79 -15.27
CA PHE A 235 -0.26 -6.86 -15.69
C PHE A 235 -0.71 -7.59 -16.96
N GLN A 236 -1.79 -7.15 -17.63
CA GLN A 236 -2.33 -7.78 -18.83
C GLN A 236 -2.67 -9.27 -18.63
N THR A 237 -3.03 -9.68 -17.40
CA THR A 237 -3.27 -11.08 -17.02
C THR A 237 -4.32 -11.75 -17.88
N ALA A 238 -5.37 -11.02 -18.27
CA ALA A 238 -6.46 -11.52 -19.11
C ALA A 238 -6.24 -11.32 -20.63
N ALA A 239 -5.04 -10.88 -21.05
CA ALA A 239 -4.75 -10.72 -22.48
C ALA A 239 -4.89 -12.06 -23.25
N PRO A 240 -5.54 -12.07 -24.42
CA PRO A 240 -5.75 -13.31 -25.18
C PRO A 240 -4.42 -14.02 -25.50
N PHE A 241 -4.37 -15.35 -25.36
CA PHE A 241 -3.19 -16.15 -25.67
C PHE A 241 -2.80 -16.13 -27.15
N THR A 242 -3.70 -15.66 -28.04
CA THR A 242 -3.42 -15.39 -29.43
C THR A 242 -2.60 -14.12 -29.65
N GLN A 243 -2.67 -13.16 -28.71
CA GLN A 243 -1.84 -11.96 -28.72
C GLN A 243 -0.43 -12.33 -28.25
N LYS A 244 0.53 -12.29 -29.13
CA LYS A 244 1.90 -12.74 -28.87
C LYS A 244 2.89 -11.61 -29.10
N VAL A 245 3.91 -11.58 -28.22
CA VAL A 245 5.06 -10.69 -28.31
C VAL A 245 6.35 -11.50 -28.28
N THR A 246 7.45 -10.91 -28.76
CA THR A 246 8.78 -11.51 -28.63
C THR A 246 9.41 -11.02 -27.35
N LEU A 247 9.77 -11.95 -26.46
CA LEU A 247 10.51 -11.69 -25.24
C LEU A 247 11.89 -12.34 -25.32
N GLY A 248 12.95 -11.59 -25.03
CA GLY A 248 14.33 -12.08 -25.05
C GLY A 248 14.49 -13.33 -24.18
N GLY A 249 15.19 -14.36 -24.69
CA GLY A 249 15.35 -15.65 -24.01
C GLY A 249 14.18 -16.62 -24.16
N PHE A 250 12.95 -16.15 -24.47
CA PHE A 250 11.73 -16.98 -24.53
C PHE A 250 11.11 -17.08 -25.93
N GLY A 251 11.54 -16.22 -26.89
CA GLY A 251 10.98 -16.18 -28.24
C GLY A 251 9.57 -15.57 -28.28
N LYS A 252 8.71 -16.06 -29.19
CA LYS A 252 7.34 -15.54 -29.36
C LYS A 252 6.35 -16.25 -28.46
N ILE A 253 5.93 -15.58 -27.40
CA ILE A 253 5.05 -16.09 -26.33
C ILE A 253 3.80 -15.20 -26.17
N PRO A 254 2.71 -15.68 -25.53
CA PRO A 254 1.53 -14.85 -25.23
C PRO A 254 1.90 -13.61 -24.41
N LEU A 255 1.21 -12.50 -24.68
CA LEU A 255 1.44 -11.23 -23.99
C LEU A 255 1.30 -11.37 -22.47
N ALA A 256 0.24 -12.03 -21.98
CA ALA A 256 0.04 -12.24 -20.55
C ALA A 256 1.25 -12.93 -19.89
N VAL A 257 1.80 -13.97 -20.53
CA VAL A 257 3.01 -14.68 -20.05
C VAL A 257 4.23 -13.76 -20.08
N ALA A 258 4.40 -13.00 -21.15
CA ALA A 258 5.52 -12.06 -21.28
C ALA A 258 5.50 -10.99 -20.20
N MET A 259 4.31 -10.49 -19.81
CA MET A 259 4.18 -9.47 -18.75
C MET A 259 4.55 -10.03 -17.39
N ILE A 260 4.13 -11.26 -17.04
CA ILE A 260 4.57 -11.91 -15.81
C ILE A 260 6.09 -12.06 -15.77
N CYS A 261 6.70 -12.52 -16.86
CA CYS A 261 8.16 -12.65 -16.92
C CYS A 261 8.90 -11.30 -16.84
N THR A 262 8.27 -10.23 -17.33
CA THR A 262 8.86 -8.87 -17.33
C THR A 262 8.74 -8.19 -15.95
N TYR A 263 7.62 -8.42 -15.26
CA TYR A 263 7.26 -7.68 -14.06
C TYR A 263 7.50 -8.45 -12.75
N THR A 264 7.84 -9.74 -12.85
CA THR A 264 8.11 -10.57 -11.67
C THR A 264 9.46 -11.29 -11.80
N TRP A 265 9.85 -11.94 -10.73
CA TRP A 265 11.02 -12.84 -10.72
C TRP A 265 10.65 -14.29 -11.12
N GLU A 266 9.39 -14.53 -11.53
CA GLU A 266 8.86 -15.88 -11.77
C GLU A 266 9.55 -16.62 -12.92
N CYS A 267 10.01 -15.89 -13.94
CA CYS A 267 10.71 -16.49 -15.09
C CYS A 267 12.24 -16.40 -15.01
N THR A 268 12.77 -15.97 -13.87
CA THR A 268 14.21 -15.84 -13.65
C THR A 268 14.82 -17.20 -13.29
N ALA A 269 16.03 -17.45 -13.77
CA ALA A 269 16.74 -18.70 -13.47
C ALA A 269 17.22 -18.75 -12.01
N PRO A 270 17.39 -19.97 -11.42
CA PRO A 270 18.03 -20.13 -10.13
C PRO A 270 19.43 -19.48 -10.06
N PRO A 271 19.88 -19.00 -8.90
CA PRO A 271 19.24 -19.11 -7.58
C PRO A 271 18.15 -18.04 -7.31
N VAL A 272 18.06 -16.99 -8.11
CA VAL A 272 17.18 -15.84 -7.88
C VAL A 272 15.70 -16.17 -8.11
N GLY A 273 15.39 -16.94 -9.13
CA GLY A 273 14.02 -17.40 -9.45
C GLY A 273 13.95 -18.93 -9.58
N PRO A 274 12.75 -19.47 -9.92
CA PRO A 274 11.48 -18.74 -10.00
C PRO A 274 11.01 -18.18 -8.67
N ASN A 275 10.43 -16.96 -8.69
CA ASN A 275 9.90 -16.32 -7.50
C ASN A 275 8.69 -15.43 -7.90
N ILE A 276 7.57 -15.63 -7.22
CA ILE A 276 6.28 -15.00 -7.56
C ILE A 276 6.24 -13.47 -7.34
N HIS A 277 7.19 -12.92 -6.57
CA HIS A 277 7.16 -11.49 -6.26
C HIS A 277 7.45 -10.62 -7.46
N ALA A 278 6.84 -9.45 -7.47
CA ALA A 278 7.16 -8.42 -8.46
C ALA A 278 8.63 -7.97 -8.33
N ASN A 279 9.26 -7.67 -9.44
CA ASN A 279 10.53 -6.96 -9.46
C ASN A 279 10.28 -5.44 -9.32
N THR A 280 11.32 -4.62 -9.25
CA THR A 280 11.21 -3.17 -9.09
C THR A 280 10.29 -2.53 -10.15
N LEU A 281 10.37 -3.00 -11.41
CA LEU A 281 9.50 -2.52 -12.50
C LEU A 281 8.04 -2.93 -12.25
N GLY A 282 7.78 -4.19 -11.89
CA GLY A 282 6.45 -4.68 -11.55
C GLY A 282 5.83 -3.97 -10.34
N TYR A 283 6.63 -3.69 -9.32
CA TYR A 283 6.18 -2.84 -8.22
C TYR A 283 5.82 -1.43 -8.68
N GLY A 284 6.50 -0.88 -9.69
CA GLY A 284 6.13 0.38 -10.32
C GLY A 284 4.77 0.33 -11.03
N ILE A 285 4.44 -0.79 -11.68
CA ILE A 285 3.11 -1.01 -12.29
C ILE A 285 2.03 -1.07 -11.20
N ILE A 286 2.28 -1.78 -10.09
CA ILE A 286 1.36 -1.84 -8.95
C ILE A 286 1.18 -0.44 -8.33
N ALA A 287 2.27 0.28 -8.08
CA ALA A 287 2.22 1.65 -7.55
C ALA A 287 1.40 2.59 -8.43
N ASN A 288 1.55 2.47 -9.76
CA ASN A 288 0.79 3.27 -10.72
C ASN A 288 -0.70 2.91 -10.73
N ALA A 289 -1.06 1.63 -10.56
CA ALA A 289 -2.46 1.22 -10.41
C ALA A 289 -3.10 1.87 -9.17
N PHE A 290 -2.41 1.86 -8.03
CA PHE A 290 -2.85 2.57 -6.83
C PHE A 290 -2.92 4.09 -7.03
N LEU A 291 -1.91 4.70 -7.64
CA LEU A 291 -1.84 6.14 -7.88
C LEU A 291 -3.00 6.61 -8.77
N THR A 292 -3.25 5.93 -9.87
CA THR A 292 -4.36 6.24 -10.79
C THR A 292 -5.71 6.13 -10.08
N THR A 293 -5.89 5.07 -9.25
CA THR A 293 -7.11 4.87 -8.46
C THR A 293 -7.28 5.94 -7.37
N TYR A 294 -6.17 6.43 -6.80
CA TYR A 294 -6.19 7.48 -5.78
C TYR A 294 -6.59 8.83 -6.35
N LEU A 295 -6.09 9.16 -7.54
CA LEU A 295 -6.30 10.47 -8.19
C LEU A 295 -7.63 10.56 -8.95
N GLY A 296 -8.19 9.45 -9.42
CA GLY A 296 -9.51 9.33 -10.08
C GLY A 296 -10.62 9.15 -9.09
#